data_d8294c8c9fcff7c6914281e563b10b2f
#
_entry.id   d8294c8c9fcff7c6914281e563b10b2f
#
_cell.length_a   1.000
_cell.length_b   1.000
_cell.length_c   1.000
_cell.angle_alpha   90.00
_cell.angle_beta   90.00
_cell.angle_gamma   90.00
#
_symmetry.space_group_name_H-M   'P 1'
#
loop_
_entity.id
_entity.type
_entity.pdbx_description
1 polymer ?
#
loop_
_entity_poly.entity_id
_entity_poly.type
_entity_poly.pdbx_seq_one_letter_code
_entity_poly.pdbx_strand_id
1 'polypeptide(L)'
;MIFHIAICSPDGALRSRLEHQCMEFFARREDACIVEQLQSPEALLQQDAAGLRYELYLIELAAVARPEGLTAAAELRRRGRRAPLAFVARTPAHAYSAYRVDAMQYLLQPVHQPEVSALLKRAVEPEYGPTLTVTTADGVRALTY
;
A
#
# COMPACT_ATOMS: atom_id res chain seq x y z
N MET A 1 2.98 -19.64 -5.98
CA MET A 1 2.39 -18.37 -6.44
C MET A 1 3.42 -17.25 -6.33
N ILE A 2 3.40 -16.34 -7.26
CA ILE A 2 4.28 -15.15 -7.20
C ILE A 2 3.41 -13.94 -6.87
N PHE A 3 3.76 -13.23 -5.79
CA PHE A 3 3.02 -12.07 -5.32
C PHE A 3 3.76 -10.80 -5.74
N HIS A 4 3.15 -10.01 -6.61
CA HIS A 4 3.75 -8.80 -7.16
C HIS A 4 3.29 -7.58 -6.37
N ILE A 5 4.26 -6.79 -5.88
CA ILE A 5 4.00 -5.60 -5.08
C ILE A 5 4.62 -4.38 -5.75
N ALA A 6 3.85 -3.31 -5.90
CA ALA A 6 4.36 -2.02 -6.31
C ALA A 6 4.54 -1.15 -5.07
N ILE A 7 5.73 -0.57 -4.89
CA ILE A 7 6.01 0.38 -3.82
C ILE A 7 6.31 1.73 -4.46
N CYS A 8 5.46 2.70 -4.17
CA CYS A 8 5.51 4.01 -4.80
C CYS A 8 5.83 5.09 -3.76
N SER A 9 6.98 5.73 -3.89
CA SER A 9 7.43 6.82 -3.02
C SER A 9 8.59 7.56 -3.69
N PRO A 10 8.69 8.88 -3.53
CA PRO A 10 9.88 9.60 -3.98
C PRO A 10 11.11 9.34 -3.12
N ASP A 11 10.92 8.78 -1.92
CA ASP A 11 12.00 8.51 -0.97
C ASP A 11 12.56 7.11 -1.19
N GLY A 12 13.77 7.03 -1.77
CA GLY A 12 14.42 5.74 -2.05
C GLY A 12 14.73 4.93 -0.81
N ALA A 13 15.06 5.60 0.31
CA ALA A 13 15.33 4.89 1.56
C ALA A 13 14.05 4.22 2.09
N LEU A 14 12.93 4.92 2.00
CA LEU A 14 11.64 4.35 2.40
C LEU A 14 11.27 3.17 1.50
N ARG A 15 11.41 3.33 0.18
CA ARG A 15 11.13 2.24 -0.76
C ARG A 15 11.93 0.99 -0.44
N SER A 16 13.23 1.15 -0.21
CA SER A 16 14.12 0.02 0.07
C SER A 16 13.77 -0.65 1.41
N ARG A 17 13.42 0.15 2.41
CA ARG A 17 13.02 -0.40 3.72
C ARG A 17 11.71 -1.19 3.61
N LEU A 18 10.73 -0.63 2.89
CA LEU A 18 9.45 -1.33 2.69
C LEU A 18 9.65 -2.62 1.89
N GLU A 19 10.50 -2.58 0.86
CA GLU A 19 10.82 -3.79 0.10
C GLU A 19 11.45 -4.85 1.01
N HIS A 20 12.41 -4.46 1.83
CA HIS A 20 13.06 -5.39 2.77
C HIS A 20 12.02 -6.00 3.72
N GLN A 21 11.10 -5.19 4.22
CA GLN A 21 10.05 -5.66 5.12
C GLN A 21 9.09 -6.63 4.43
N CYS A 22 8.76 -6.39 3.17
CA CYS A 22 7.94 -7.31 2.38
C CYS A 22 8.69 -8.63 2.15
N MET A 23 9.96 -8.56 1.75
CA MET A 23 10.76 -9.75 1.50
C MET A 23 10.93 -10.58 2.78
N GLU A 24 11.06 -9.93 3.94
CA GLU A 24 11.17 -10.61 5.22
C GLU A 24 9.91 -11.42 5.53
N PHE A 25 8.73 -10.87 5.24
CA PHE A 25 7.48 -11.60 5.42
C PHE A 25 7.44 -12.86 4.55
N PHE A 26 7.79 -12.71 3.27
CA PHE A 26 7.70 -13.82 2.32
C PHE A 26 8.83 -14.83 2.48
N ALA A 27 9.94 -14.46 3.13
CA ALA A 27 11.04 -15.38 3.37
C ALA A 27 10.61 -16.59 4.22
N ARG A 28 9.53 -16.46 4.97
CA ARG A 28 9.01 -17.52 5.86
C ARG A 28 7.82 -18.26 5.25
N ARG A 29 7.54 -17.99 3.97
CA ARG A 29 6.41 -18.59 3.25
C ARG A 29 6.94 -19.32 2.02
N GLU A 30 6.10 -20.20 1.48
CA GLU A 30 6.44 -20.90 0.23
C GLU A 30 6.26 -20.02 -0.99
N ASP A 31 5.48 -18.93 -0.86
CA ASP A 31 5.22 -18.01 -1.97
C ASP A 31 6.43 -17.14 -2.25
N ALA A 32 6.63 -16.82 -3.52
CA ALA A 32 7.65 -15.85 -3.92
C ALA A 32 7.06 -14.45 -3.98
N CYS A 33 7.91 -13.44 -3.80
CA CYS A 33 7.53 -12.04 -3.87
C CYS A 33 8.43 -11.31 -4.84
N ILE A 34 7.83 -10.52 -5.73
CA ILE A 34 8.55 -9.60 -6.61
C ILE A 34 8.09 -8.20 -6.27
N VAL A 35 9.04 -7.33 -5.91
CA VAL A 35 8.75 -5.94 -5.57
C VAL A 35 9.28 -5.04 -6.67
N GLU A 36 8.44 -4.11 -7.13
CA GLU A 36 8.87 -3.07 -8.04
C GLU A 36 8.79 -1.73 -7.33
N GLN A 37 9.91 -1.01 -7.31
CA GLN A 37 9.99 0.31 -6.72
C GLN A 37 9.72 1.37 -7.78
N LEU A 38 8.78 2.27 -7.49
CA LEU A 38 8.39 3.36 -8.38
C LEU A 38 8.58 4.68 -7.66
N GLN A 39 9.13 5.67 -8.36
CA GLN A 39 9.51 6.94 -7.73
C GLN A 39 8.36 7.93 -7.61
N SER A 40 7.27 7.70 -8.34
CA SER A 40 6.16 8.65 -8.36
C SER A 40 4.84 7.95 -8.66
N PRO A 41 3.72 8.58 -8.25
CA PRO A 41 2.39 8.09 -8.65
C PRO A 41 2.19 8.07 -10.17
N GLU A 42 2.81 9.02 -10.88
CA GLU A 42 2.75 9.02 -12.34
C GLU A 42 3.38 7.78 -12.93
N ALA A 43 4.56 7.37 -12.42
CA ALA A 43 5.21 6.14 -12.87
C ALA A 43 4.31 4.92 -12.65
N LEU A 44 3.58 4.90 -11.54
CA LEU A 44 2.64 3.82 -11.24
C LEU A 44 1.52 3.75 -12.30
N LEU A 45 0.96 4.90 -12.66
CA LEU A 45 -0.09 4.95 -13.68
C LEU A 45 0.45 4.58 -15.06
N GLN A 46 1.69 4.91 -15.37
CA GLN A 46 2.34 4.50 -16.62
C GLN A 46 2.52 2.99 -16.68
N GLN A 47 2.92 2.36 -15.57
CA GLN A 47 3.04 0.91 -15.51
C GLN A 47 1.67 0.24 -15.71
N ASP A 48 0.64 0.79 -15.10
CA ASP A 48 -0.71 0.28 -15.30
C ASP A 48 -1.14 0.38 -16.76
N ALA A 49 -0.87 1.51 -17.41
CA ALA A 49 -1.19 1.72 -18.81
C ALA A 49 -0.40 0.77 -19.72
N ALA A 50 0.80 0.37 -19.30
CA ALA A 50 1.62 -0.60 -20.04
C ALA A 50 1.17 -2.04 -19.82
N GLY A 51 0.15 -2.27 -19.02
CA GLY A 51 -0.40 -3.62 -18.81
C GLY A 51 0.10 -4.33 -17.57
N LEU A 52 0.95 -3.70 -16.77
CA LEU A 52 1.46 -4.32 -15.56
C LEU A 52 0.43 -4.32 -14.45
N ARG A 53 0.30 -5.43 -13.74
CA ARG A 53 -0.67 -5.62 -12.67
C ARG A 53 0.04 -6.09 -11.41
N TYR A 54 -0.46 -5.63 -10.27
CA TYR A 54 0.13 -5.95 -8.96
C TYR A 54 -0.96 -6.49 -8.05
N GLU A 55 -0.57 -7.36 -7.12
CA GLU A 55 -1.47 -7.89 -6.10
C GLU A 55 -1.57 -6.97 -4.88
N LEU A 56 -0.64 -6.02 -4.76
CA LEU A 56 -0.67 -5.02 -3.69
C LEU A 56 0.02 -3.75 -4.17
N TYR A 57 -0.60 -2.62 -3.89
CA TYR A 57 -0.02 -1.29 -4.13
C TYR A 57 0.26 -0.64 -2.77
N LEU A 58 1.54 -0.29 -2.52
CA LEU A 58 1.95 0.49 -1.36
C LEU A 58 2.34 1.87 -1.86
N ILE A 59 1.60 2.90 -1.44
CA ILE A 59 1.76 4.26 -1.95
C ILE A 59 1.99 5.22 -0.80
N GLU A 60 3.10 5.95 -0.81
CA GLU A 60 3.34 7.00 0.16
C GLU A 60 2.53 8.25 -0.18
N LEU A 61 1.89 8.83 0.84
CA LEU A 61 1.18 10.10 0.72
C LEU A 61 2.05 11.22 1.30
N ALA A 62 2.32 12.23 0.48
CA ALA A 62 3.02 13.40 0.93
C ALA A 62 2.13 14.20 1.91
N ALA A 63 2.77 14.95 2.81
CA ALA A 63 2.06 15.78 3.80
C ALA A 63 1.60 17.10 3.17
N VAL A 64 0.75 17.01 2.15
CA VAL A 64 0.19 18.16 1.44
C VAL A 64 -1.33 18.00 1.35
N ALA A 65 -2.04 19.09 1.02
CA ALA A 65 -3.50 19.08 1.00
C ALA A 65 -4.09 18.08 0.01
N ARG A 66 -3.43 17.87 -1.13
CA ARG A 66 -3.92 16.97 -2.19
C ARG A 66 -2.76 16.08 -2.67
N PRO A 67 -2.44 15.02 -1.94
CA PRO A 67 -1.36 14.14 -2.35
C PRO A 67 -1.66 13.45 -3.67
N GLU A 68 -0.66 13.43 -4.56
CA GLU A 68 -0.79 12.77 -5.86
C GLU A 68 -1.05 11.27 -5.73
N GLY A 69 -0.59 10.66 -4.64
CA GLY A 69 -0.85 9.25 -4.38
C GLY A 69 -2.33 8.93 -4.23
N LEU A 70 -3.11 9.83 -3.64
CA LEU A 70 -4.58 9.65 -3.56
C LEU A 70 -5.21 9.76 -4.93
N THR A 71 -4.76 10.72 -5.75
CA THR A 71 -5.26 10.90 -7.11
C THR A 71 -4.96 9.66 -7.95
N ALA A 72 -3.74 9.12 -7.84
CA ALA A 72 -3.38 7.91 -8.56
C ALA A 72 -4.21 6.71 -8.12
N ALA A 73 -4.44 6.56 -6.82
CA ALA A 73 -5.26 5.47 -6.31
C ALA A 73 -6.70 5.56 -6.84
N ALA A 74 -7.28 6.77 -6.84
CA ALA A 74 -8.61 6.97 -7.39
C ALA A 74 -8.65 6.62 -8.86
N GLU A 75 -7.61 6.97 -9.61
CA GLU A 75 -7.52 6.66 -11.03
C GLU A 75 -7.42 5.14 -11.26
N LEU A 76 -6.64 4.43 -10.45
CA LEU A 76 -6.57 2.97 -10.54
C LEU A 76 -7.95 2.34 -10.32
N ARG A 77 -8.69 2.84 -9.32
CA ARG A 77 -10.06 2.36 -9.06
C ARG A 77 -10.98 2.63 -10.24
N ARG A 78 -10.87 3.83 -10.82
CA ARG A 78 -11.66 4.22 -11.99
C ARG A 78 -11.37 3.30 -13.18
N ARG A 79 -10.12 2.86 -13.32
CA ARG A 79 -9.71 1.92 -14.39
C ARG A 79 -10.14 0.49 -14.12
N GLY A 80 -10.80 0.23 -13.00
CA GLY A 80 -11.28 -1.10 -12.65
C GLY A 80 -10.30 -1.95 -11.87
N ARG A 81 -9.19 -1.38 -11.38
CA ARG A 81 -8.23 -2.14 -10.57
C ARG A 81 -8.80 -2.34 -9.16
N ARG A 82 -8.91 -3.60 -8.74
CA ARG A 82 -9.48 -3.97 -7.45
C ARG A 82 -8.45 -4.55 -6.49
N ALA A 83 -7.19 -4.61 -6.89
CA ALA A 83 -6.14 -5.11 -6.03
C ALA A 83 -6.04 -4.29 -4.74
N PRO A 84 -5.62 -4.90 -3.62
CA PRO A 84 -5.42 -4.17 -2.38
C PRO A 84 -4.50 -2.98 -2.53
N LEU A 85 -4.88 -1.88 -1.89
CA LEU A 85 -4.10 -0.65 -1.81
C LEU A 85 -3.83 -0.36 -0.35
N ALA A 86 -2.61 0.05 -0.01
CA ALA A 86 -2.27 0.55 1.30
C ALA A 86 -1.47 1.84 1.16
N PHE A 87 -1.70 2.77 2.07
CA PHE A 87 -1.00 4.03 2.08
C PHE A 87 -0.01 4.09 3.24
N VAL A 88 1.09 4.79 3.00
CA VAL A 88 2.10 5.10 4.02
C VAL A 88 2.16 6.61 4.15
N ALA A 89 1.99 7.14 5.35
CA ALA A 89 1.93 8.58 5.55
C ALA A 89 2.54 8.96 6.89
N ARG A 90 2.84 10.25 7.06
CA ARG A 90 3.39 10.77 8.32
C ARG A 90 2.30 11.22 9.29
N THR A 91 1.10 11.48 8.79
CA THR A 91 -0.04 11.92 9.60
C THR A 91 -1.31 11.19 9.20
N PRO A 92 -2.33 11.11 10.07
CA PRO A 92 -3.60 10.50 9.70
C PRO A 92 -4.52 11.43 8.90
N ALA A 93 -4.04 12.57 8.44
CA ALA A 93 -4.88 13.60 7.81
C ALA A 93 -5.66 13.11 6.60
N HIS A 94 -5.15 12.10 5.89
CA HIS A 94 -5.78 11.60 4.67
C HIS A 94 -6.49 10.25 4.85
N ALA A 95 -6.71 9.83 6.10
CA ALA A 95 -7.33 8.53 6.36
C ALA A 95 -8.75 8.43 5.77
N TYR A 96 -9.54 9.49 5.84
CA TYR A 96 -10.87 9.50 5.26
C TYR A 96 -10.82 9.36 3.73
N SER A 97 -9.91 10.08 3.09
CA SER A 97 -9.74 9.98 1.64
C SER A 97 -9.25 8.59 1.21
N ALA A 98 -8.40 7.96 2.04
CA ALA A 98 -7.96 6.59 1.82
C ALA A 98 -9.15 5.62 1.91
N TYR A 99 -10.02 5.81 2.87
CA TYR A 99 -11.25 5.02 2.98
C TYR A 99 -12.07 5.11 1.70
N ARG A 100 -12.18 6.30 1.12
CA ARG A 100 -13.00 6.52 -0.08
C ARG A 100 -12.46 5.85 -1.35
N VAL A 101 -11.19 5.48 -1.39
CA VAL A 101 -10.63 4.73 -2.51
C VAL A 101 -10.46 3.24 -2.17
N ASP A 102 -11.16 2.78 -1.13
CA ASP A 102 -11.16 1.39 -0.70
C ASP A 102 -9.76 0.89 -0.35
N ALA A 103 -8.97 1.72 0.33
CA ALA A 103 -7.67 1.29 0.81
C ALA A 103 -7.84 0.25 1.91
N MET A 104 -7.00 -0.77 1.86
CA MET A 104 -7.01 -1.84 2.86
C MET A 104 -6.40 -1.39 4.17
N GLN A 105 -5.36 -0.56 4.11
CA GLN A 105 -4.61 -0.16 5.31
C GLN A 105 -3.99 1.21 5.12
N TYR A 106 -3.81 1.91 6.24
CA TYR A 106 -3.17 3.22 6.30
C TYR A 106 -2.08 3.13 7.36
N LEU A 107 -0.82 3.15 6.93
CA LEU A 107 0.34 2.96 7.81
C LEU A 107 0.98 4.30 8.14
N LEU A 108 1.17 4.59 9.41
CA LEU A 108 1.86 5.80 9.84
C LEU A 108 3.35 5.52 10.02
N GLN A 109 4.19 6.41 9.49
CA GLN A 109 5.63 6.30 9.65
C GLN A 109 6.04 6.66 11.07
N PRO A 110 7.06 6.02 11.62
CA PRO A 110 7.88 4.96 11.02
C PRO A 110 7.13 3.62 10.96
N VAL A 111 7.22 2.95 9.82
CA VAL A 111 6.52 1.67 9.61
C VAL A 111 7.41 0.55 10.14
N HIS A 112 6.85 -0.30 11.01
CA HIS A 112 7.57 -1.40 11.63
C HIS A 112 7.17 -2.74 11.01
N GLN A 113 8.04 -3.74 11.13
CA GLN A 113 7.82 -5.05 10.52
C GLN A 113 6.47 -5.68 10.86
N PRO A 114 6.00 -5.67 12.13
CA PRO A 114 4.71 -6.28 12.44
C PRO A 114 3.54 -5.66 11.65
N GLU A 115 3.61 -4.36 11.37
CA GLU A 115 2.56 -3.66 10.61
C GLU A 115 2.56 -4.11 9.15
N VAL A 116 3.74 -4.25 8.55
CA VAL A 116 3.87 -4.72 7.16
C VAL A 116 3.42 -6.18 7.09
N SER A 117 3.83 -7.01 8.04
CA SER A 117 3.45 -8.42 8.07
C SER A 117 1.94 -8.59 8.21
N ALA A 118 1.29 -7.77 9.06
CA ALA A 118 -0.16 -7.82 9.20
C ALA A 118 -0.86 -7.40 7.90
N LEU A 119 -0.36 -6.38 7.22
CA LEU A 119 -0.90 -5.95 5.93
C LEU A 119 -0.78 -7.07 4.90
N LEU A 120 0.39 -7.66 4.77
CA LEU A 120 0.63 -8.71 3.77
C LEU A 120 -0.20 -9.95 4.06
N LYS A 121 -0.36 -10.30 5.33
CA LYS A 121 -1.23 -11.42 5.70
C LYS A 121 -2.66 -11.17 5.22
N ARG A 122 -3.17 -9.96 5.41
CA ARG A 122 -4.51 -9.60 4.92
C ARG A 122 -4.58 -9.62 3.40
N ALA A 123 -3.53 -9.19 2.73
CA ALA A 123 -3.51 -9.14 1.28
C ALA A 123 -3.47 -10.53 0.64
N VAL A 124 -2.76 -11.49 1.26
CA VAL A 124 -2.69 -12.86 0.73
C VAL A 124 -3.85 -13.73 1.22
N GLU A 125 -4.60 -13.31 2.24
CA GLU A 125 -5.74 -14.03 2.79
C GLU A 125 -7.02 -13.22 2.54
N PRO A 126 -7.66 -13.36 1.37
CA PRO A 126 -8.75 -12.47 0.96
C PRO A 126 -10.07 -12.64 1.72
N GLU A 127 -10.14 -13.50 2.70
CA GLU A 127 -11.32 -13.70 3.54
C GLU A 127 -11.61 -12.51 4.46
N TYR A 128 -10.67 -11.56 4.57
CA TYR A 128 -10.90 -10.35 5.36
C TYR A 128 -11.88 -9.44 4.64
N GLY A 129 -12.88 -8.98 5.37
CA GLY A 129 -13.93 -8.11 4.83
C GLY A 129 -13.44 -6.68 4.55
N PRO A 130 -14.36 -5.82 4.05
CA PRO A 130 -14.02 -4.45 3.65
C PRO A 130 -13.79 -3.56 4.88
N THR A 131 -12.56 -3.54 5.36
CA THR A 131 -12.15 -2.77 6.53
C THR A 131 -10.85 -2.03 6.24
N LEU A 132 -10.84 -0.73 6.53
CA LEU A 132 -9.61 0.05 6.51
C LEU A 132 -9.00 0.04 7.91
N THR A 133 -7.73 -0.37 8.00
CA THR A 133 -6.99 -0.34 9.25
C THR A 133 -6.06 0.85 9.26
N VAL A 134 -6.15 1.68 10.30
CA VAL A 134 -5.24 2.79 10.51
C VAL A 134 -4.34 2.44 11.69
N THR A 135 -3.02 2.42 11.43
CA THR A 135 -2.02 2.15 12.46
C THR A 135 -1.48 3.47 13.00
N THR A 136 -1.57 3.66 14.30
CA THR A 136 -1.10 4.86 14.98
C THR A 136 -0.08 4.50 16.05
N ALA A 137 0.51 5.53 16.68
CA ALA A 137 1.42 5.34 17.81
C ALA A 137 0.73 4.65 19.00
N ASP A 138 -0.59 4.80 19.10
CA ASP A 138 -1.39 4.25 20.20
C ASP A 138 -1.97 2.86 19.88
N GLY A 139 -1.69 2.33 18.67
CA GLY A 139 -2.19 1.03 18.26
C GLY A 139 -2.87 1.05 16.89
N VAL A 140 -3.69 0.03 16.66
CA VAL A 140 -4.36 -0.17 15.38
C VAL A 140 -5.84 0.14 15.53
N ARG A 141 -6.38 0.91 14.58
CA ARG A 141 -7.81 1.20 14.51
C ARG A 141 -8.36 0.73 13.16
N ALA A 142 -9.51 0.10 13.18
CA ALA A 142 -10.18 -0.37 11.97
C ALA A 142 -11.39 0.49 11.68
N LEU A 143 -11.54 0.89 10.40
CA LEU A 143 -12.72 1.58 9.90
C LEU A 143 -13.46 0.62 8.98
N THR A 144 -14.75 0.39 9.25
CA THR A 144 -15.57 -0.54 8.48
C THR A 144 -16.36 0.22 7.42
N TYR A 145 -16.32 -0.26 6.22
CA TYR A 145 -17.08 0.31 5.11
C TYR A 145 -18.57 0.04 5.24
#